data_3fe057034ee141fcb2cdb31b8618e8f5
#
_entry.id   3fe057034ee141fcb2cdb31b8618e8f5
#
_cell.length_a   1.000
_cell.length_b   1.000
_cell.length_c   1.000
_cell.angle_alpha   90.00
_cell.angle_beta   90.00
_cell.angle_gamma   90.00
#
_symmetry.space_group_name_H-M   'P 1'
#
loop_
_entity.id
_entity.type
_entity.pdbx_description
1 polymer ?
#
loop_
_entity_poly.entity_id
_entity_poly.type
_entity_poly.pdbx_seq_one_letter_code
_entity_poly.pdbx_strand_id
1 'polypeptide(L)' 'MPESGPPIRVYKEYDAWHVDYGEGVTEVHTSEEEATSAADAVAQAEERTVVVEE' A
#
# COMPACT_ATOMS: atom_id res chain seq x y z
N MET A 1 -9.07 -18.28 -2.03
CA MET A 1 -7.68 -18.41 -2.52
C MET A 1 -6.76 -17.67 -1.58
N PRO A 2 -5.65 -18.24 -1.23
CA PRO A 2 -4.68 -17.50 -0.43
C PRO A 2 -4.06 -16.36 -1.26
N GLU A 3 -3.70 -15.30 -0.56
CA GLU A 3 -3.05 -14.19 -1.20
C GLU A 3 -1.62 -14.54 -1.59
N SER A 4 -1.11 -13.88 -2.60
CA SER A 4 0.23 -14.14 -3.10
C SER A 4 1.32 -13.47 -2.27
N GLY A 5 0.94 -12.69 -1.28
CA GLY A 5 1.90 -12.03 -0.41
C GLY A 5 1.21 -11.32 0.74
N PRO A 6 1.97 -10.60 1.58
CA PRO A 6 1.38 -9.89 2.71
C PRO A 6 0.49 -8.75 2.22
N PRO A 7 -0.46 -8.29 3.05
CA PRO A 7 -1.30 -7.17 2.67
C PRO A 7 -0.47 -5.91 2.50
N ILE A 8 -0.89 -5.07 1.56
CA ILE A 8 -0.24 -3.78 1.32
C ILE A 8 -0.95 -2.77 2.21
N ARG A 9 -0.20 -2.04 3.02
CA ARG A 9 -0.76 -1.10 3.97
C ARG A 9 -0.55 0.33 3.50
N VAL A 10 -1.59 1.14 3.58
CA VAL A 10 -1.52 2.56 3.25
C VAL A 10 -1.88 3.32 4.51
N TYR A 11 -0.98 4.19 4.97
CA TYR A 11 -1.21 4.94 6.21
C TYR A 11 -0.57 6.32 6.11
N LYS A 12 -1.03 7.23 6.96
CA LYS A 12 -0.49 8.58 7.00
C LYS A 12 0.39 8.75 8.23
N GLU A 13 1.56 9.33 8.03
CA GLU A 13 2.50 9.60 9.12
C GLU A 13 3.32 10.84 8.75
N TYR A 14 3.40 11.80 9.66
CA TYR A 14 4.21 13.02 9.46
C TYR A 14 3.81 13.77 8.19
N ASP A 15 2.51 13.92 7.98
CA ASP A 15 1.95 14.64 6.83
C ASP A 15 2.28 14.01 5.47
N ALA A 16 2.68 12.77 5.47
CA ALA A 16 2.92 12.04 4.23
C ALA A 16 2.16 10.73 4.25
N TRP A 17 1.80 10.26 3.07
CA TRP A 17 1.14 8.98 2.92
C TRP A 17 2.17 7.92 2.58
N HIS A 18 2.15 6.83 3.31
CA HIS A 18 3.12 5.75 3.16
C HIS A 18 2.43 4.51 2.65
N VAL A 19 3.11 3.80 1.76
CA VAL A 19 2.65 2.50 1.30
C VAL A 19 3.69 1.47 1.72
N ASP A 20 3.26 0.50 2.51
CA ASP A 20 4.13 -0.56 3.01
C ASP A 20 3.77 -1.84 2.26
N TYR A 21 4.65 -2.27 1.38
CA TYR A 21 4.45 -3.47 0.58
C TYR A 21 4.89 -4.74 1.30
N GLY A 22 5.45 -4.58 2.49
CA GLY A 22 5.99 -5.71 3.23
C GLY A 22 7.46 -5.95 2.86
N GLU A 23 8.11 -6.82 3.60
CA GLU A 23 9.50 -7.20 3.32
C GLU A 23 10.45 -6.02 3.29
N GLY A 24 10.11 -4.95 4.01
CA GLY A 24 10.97 -3.78 4.08
C GLY A 24 10.84 -2.81 2.90
N VAL A 25 9.89 -3.05 2.01
CA VAL A 25 9.68 -2.17 0.85
C VAL A 25 8.58 -1.17 1.17
N THR A 26 8.91 0.12 1.12
CA THR A 26 7.95 1.18 1.39
C THR A 26 8.10 2.30 0.37
N GLU A 27 7.02 3.06 0.19
CA GLU A 27 7.00 4.25 -0.67
C GLU A 27 6.33 5.38 0.07
N VAL A 28 6.66 6.61 -0.30
CA VAL A 28 6.06 7.81 0.28
C VAL A 28 5.40 8.61 -0.83
N HIS A 29 4.17 9.05 -0.56
CA HIS A 29 3.39 9.84 -1.51
C HIS A 29 2.85 11.09 -0.82
N THR A 30 2.47 12.08 -1.61
CA THR A 30 2.00 13.35 -1.07
C THR A 30 0.50 13.36 -0.80
N SER A 31 -0.24 12.40 -1.31
CA SER A 31 -1.68 12.34 -1.09
C SER A 31 -2.14 10.90 -0.94
N GLU A 32 -3.29 10.75 -0.29
CA GLU A 32 -3.91 9.45 -0.12
C GLU A 32 -4.26 8.84 -1.46
N GLU A 33 -4.74 9.65 -2.37
CA GLU A 33 -5.15 9.20 -3.69
C GLU A 33 -3.99 8.59 -4.45
N GLU A 34 -2.84 9.24 -4.40
CA GLU A 34 -1.65 8.71 -5.05
C GLU A 34 -1.18 7.42 -4.40
N ALA A 35 -1.19 7.40 -3.06
CA ALA A 35 -0.74 6.23 -2.33
C ALA A 35 -1.65 5.02 -2.59
N THR A 36 -2.96 5.23 -2.55
CA THR A 36 -3.88 4.12 -2.77
C THR A 36 -3.84 3.66 -4.21
N SER A 37 -3.65 4.57 -5.16
CA SER A 37 -3.54 4.21 -6.57
C SER A 37 -2.32 3.33 -6.81
N ALA A 38 -1.19 3.71 -6.22
CA ALA A 38 0.03 2.92 -6.35
C ALA A 38 -0.12 1.55 -5.71
N ALA A 39 -0.70 1.51 -4.51
CA ALA A 39 -0.91 0.25 -3.80
C ALA A 39 -1.85 -0.66 -4.56
N ASP A 40 -2.91 -0.08 -5.13
CA ASP A 40 -3.91 -0.85 -5.86
C ASP A 40 -3.32 -1.48 -7.11
N ALA A 41 -2.46 -0.76 -7.82
CA ALA A 41 -1.82 -1.28 -9.02
C ALA A 41 -0.97 -2.52 -8.69
N VAL A 42 -0.20 -2.45 -7.61
CA VAL A 42 0.61 -3.58 -7.19
C VAL A 42 -0.27 -4.73 -6.69
N ALA A 43 -1.32 -4.39 -5.94
CA ALA A 43 -2.23 -5.39 -5.41
C ALA A 43 -2.88 -6.18 -6.53
N GLN A 44 -3.29 -5.52 -7.59
CA GLN A 44 -3.91 -6.20 -8.72
C GLN A 44 -2.90 -7.09 -9.44
N ALA A 45 -1.68 -6.60 -9.62
CA ALA A 45 -0.66 -7.36 -10.31
C ALA A 45 -0.22 -8.59 -9.54
N GLU A 46 -0.23 -8.51 -8.22
CA GLU A 46 0.27 -9.58 -7.35
C GLU A 46 -0.82 -10.32 -6.59
N GLU A 47 -2.07 -9.98 -6.85
CA GLU A 47 -3.22 -10.60 -6.18
C GLU A 47 -3.13 -10.45 -4.67
N ARG A 48 -2.85 -9.23 -4.20
CA ARG A 48 -2.71 -8.91 -2.79
C ARG A 48 -3.83 -7.98 -2.36
N THR A 49 -4.04 -7.87 -1.05
CA THR A 49 -5.07 -7.02 -0.47
C THR A 49 -4.48 -5.68 -0.08
N VAL A 50 -5.24 -4.60 -0.27
CA VAL A 50 -4.84 -3.26 0.18
C VAL A 50 -5.64 -2.93 1.44
N VAL A 51 -4.93 -2.50 2.47
CA VAL A 51 -5.54 -2.05 3.73
C VAL A 51 -5.19 -0.60 3.93
N VAL A 52 -6.20 0.26 4.01
CA VAL A 52 -5.99 1.68 4.26
C VAL A 52 -6.23 1.95 5.74
N GLU A 53 -5.22 2.48 6.41
CA GLU A 53 -5.29 2.81 7.84
C GLU A 53 -5.36 4.33 7.99
N GLU A 54 -6.30 4.78 8.82
CA GLU A 54 -6.45 6.22 9.07
C GLU A 54 -6.15 6.58 10.50
#